data_58883758f746813f0f68dad6cbc039c8
#
_entry.id   58883758f746813f0f68dad6cbc039c8
#
_cell.length_a   1.000
_cell.length_b   1.000
_cell.length_c   1.000
_cell.angle_alpha   90.00
_cell.angle_beta   90.00
_cell.angle_gamma   90.00
#
_symmetry.space_group_name_H-M   'P 1'
#
loop_
_entity.id
_entity.type
_entity.pdbx_description
1 polymer ?
#
loop_
_entity_poly.entity_id
_entity_poly.type
_entity_poly.pdbx_seq_one_letter_code
_entity_poly.pdbx_strand_id
1 'polypeptide(L)'
;DGWLTTGRFNAAFEQRLAQYLGVKHVLTVNSGSSANLVAFSSLTSPKLGDRAIQKGDEVIGVAAGFPTTVNPIIQFGAVPVFVDVDAITHNIDASKIEAAIGPKTKAIMLAHSLGNPFNLKVILDICKKYNLIIIIFTNYRPLGI
;
A
#
# COMPACT_ATOMS: atom_id res chain seq x y z
N ASP A 1 -5.12 -20.22 -28.81
CA ASP A 1 -4.29 -19.07 -29.22
C ASP A 1 -2.83 -19.34 -29.04
N GLY A 2 -2.14 -20.25 -28.74
CA GLY A 2 -0.69 -20.41 -28.62
C GLY A 2 0.08 -19.28 -27.87
N TRP A 3 -0.64 -18.36 -27.27
CA TRP A 3 -0.08 -17.22 -26.53
C TRP A 3 0.13 -17.61 -25.05
N LEU A 4 1.38 -17.65 -24.62
CA LEU A 4 1.79 -18.20 -23.32
C LEU A 4 2.01 -17.15 -22.22
N THR A 5 1.62 -15.90 -22.45
CA THR A 5 1.76 -14.80 -21.48
C THR A 5 0.44 -14.04 -21.32
N THR A 6 0.46 -12.89 -20.64
CA THR A 6 -0.73 -12.04 -20.47
C THR A 6 -1.34 -11.67 -21.81
N GLY A 7 -2.66 -11.81 -21.93
CA GLY A 7 -3.37 -11.57 -23.20
C GLY A 7 -4.82 -11.16 -22.95
N ARG A 8 -5.66 -11.41 -23.94
CA ARG A 8 -7.09 -10.99 -23.94
C ARG A 8 -7.89 -11.42 -22.70
N PHE A 9 -7.63 -12.62 -22.20
CA PHE A 9 -8.37 -13.12 -21.02
C PHE A 9 -7.96 -12.39 -19.74
N ASN A 10 -6.65 -12.10 -19.60
CA ASN A 10 -6.15 -11.29 -18.50
C ASN A 10 -6.74 -9.88 -18.54
N ALA A 11 -6.70 -9.22 -19.70
CA ALA A 11 -7.28 -7.90 -19.89
C ALA A 11 -8.78 -7.87 -19.58
N ALA A 12 -9.53 -8.89 -20.05
CA ALA A 12 -10.97 -9.00 -19.76
C ALA A 12 -11.24 -9.23 -18.26
N PHE A 13 -10.40 -10.00 -17.58
CA PHE A 13 -10.49 -10.19 -16.12
C PHE A 13 -10.26 -8.88 -15.37
N GLU A 14 -9.16 -8.18 -15.68
CA GLU A 14 -8.82 -6.90 -15.04
C GLU A 14 -9.93 -5.86 -15.24
N GLN A 15 -10.46 -5.76 -16.44
CA GLN A 15 -11.57 -4.85 -16.74
C GLN A 15 -12.83 -5.17 -15.94
N ARG A 16 -13.24 -6.45 -15.89
CA ARG A 16 -14.42 -6.88 -15.12
C ARG A 16 -14.24 -6.68 -13.64
N LEU A 17 -13.03 -6.97 -13.12
CA LEU A 17 -12.73 -6.78 -11.71
C LEU A 17 -12.70 -5.28 -11.35
N ALA A 18 -12.18 -4.43 -12.21
CA ALA A 18 -12.22 -2.98 -12.03
C ALA A 18 -13.66 -2.46 -11.95
N GLN A 19 -14.54 -2.93 -12.85
CA GLN A 19 -15.96 -2.59 -12.82
C GLN A 19 -16.65 -3.07 -11.55
N TYR A 20 -16.39 -4.32 -11.15
CA TYR A 20 -16.97 -4.90 -9.93
C TYR A 20 -16.55 -4.16 -8.66
N LEU A 21 -15.29 -3.74 -8.59
CA LEU A 21 -14.73 -3.02 -7.44
C LEU A 21 -15.02 -1.51 -7.48
N GLY A 22 -15.54 -0.97 -8.58
CA GLY A 22 -15.72 0.46 -8.76
C GLY A 22 -14.41 1.26 -8.82
N VAL A 23 -13.31 0.63 -9.25
CA VAL A 23 -12.00 1.27 -9.38
C VAL A 23 -11.63 1.49 -10.85
N LYS A 24 -10.77 2.47 -11.10
CA LYS A 24 -10.40 2.83 -12.47
C LYS A 24 -9.46 1.82 -13.14
N HIS A 25 -8.55 1.24 -12.38
CA HIS A 25 -7.52 0.34 -12.90
C HIS A 25 -7.33 -0.86 -11.98
N VAL A 26 -7.14 -2.01 -12.59
CA VAL A 26 -6.71 -3.25 -11.94
C VAL A 26 -5.53 -3.81 -12.73
N LEU A 27 -4.50 -4.25 -12.02
CA LEU A 27 -3.36 -4.97 -12.58
C LEU A 27 -3.22 -6.29 -11.83
N THR A 28 -3.16 -7.38 -12.58
CA THR A 28 -2.87 -8.70 -12.03
C THR A 28 -1.38 -8.98 -12.01
N VAL A 29 -0.91 -9.58 -10.95
CA VAL A 29 0.48 -9.98 -10.74
C VAL A 29 0.53 -11.40 -10.18
N ASN A 30 1.71 -12.01 -10.19
CA ASN A 30 1.88 -13.41 -9.78
C ASN A 30 1.85 -13.64 -8.25
N SER A 31 1.95 -12.59 -7.44
CA SER A 31 1.96 -12.71 -5.97
C SER A 31 1.64 -11.38 -5.29
N GLY A 32 1.28 -11.44 -3.99
CA GLY A 32 1.12 -10.25 -3.16
C GLY A 32 2.42 -9.45 -3.02
N SER A 33 3.57 -10.13 -2.98
CA SER A 33 4.88 -9.46 -2.95
C SER A 33 5.12 -8.62 -4.20
N SER A 34 4.76 -9.15 -5.37
CA SER A 34 4.83 -8.41 -6.63
C SER A 34 3.81 -7.27 -6.67
N ALA A 35 2.62 -7.45 -6.08
CA ALA A 35 1.63 -6.39 -5.96
C ALA A 35 2.18 -5.21 -5.12
N ASN A 36 2.82 -5.51 -3.99
CA ASN A 36 3.45 -4.51 -3.13
C ASN A 36 4.54 -3.75 -3.87
N LEU A 37 5.38 -4.47 -4.61
CA LEU A 37 6.46 -3.87 -5.39
C LEU A 37 5.93 -2.96 -6.50
N VAL A 38 4.93 -3.40 -7.26
CA VAL A 38 4.29 -2.60 -8.33
C VAL A 38 3.59 -1.38 -7.74
N ALA A 39 2.82 -1.55 -6.66
CA ALA A 39 2.14 -0.45 -6.00
C ALA A 39 3.12 0.62 -5.52
N PHE A 40 4.21 0.20 -4.86
CA PHE A 40 5.24 1.14 -4.40
C PHE A 40 5.99 1.80 -5.57
N SER A 41 6.37 1.03 -6.58
CA SER A 41 7.02 1.53 -7.79
C SER A 41 6.21 2.65 -8.46
N SER A 42 4.88 2.54 -8.45
CA SER A 42 4.03 3.58 -9.02
C SER A 42 4.16 4.93 -8.32
N LEU A 43 4.52 4.93 -7.03
CA LEU A 43 4.73 6.14 -6.24
C LEU A 43 6.05 6.87 -6.55
N THR A 44 6.99 6.21 -7.21
CA THR A 44 8.25 6.83 -7.66
C THR A 44 8.13 7.46 -9.05
N SER A 45 6.95 7.38 -9.67
CA SER A 45 6.71 7.89 -11.01
C SER A 45 6.85 9.42 -11.08
N PRO A 46 7.63 9.95 -12.04
CA PRO A 46 7.74 11.41 -12.24
C PRO A 46 6.42 12.09 -12.58
N LYS A 47 5.40 11.33 -13.00
CA LYS A 47 4.05 11.84 -13.25
C LYS A 47 3.36 12.37 -11.99
N LEU A 48 3.85 12.00 -10.80
CA LEU A 48 3.33 12.50 -9.52
C LEU A 48 3.93 13.87 -9.12
N GLY A 49 4.91 14.38 -9.88
CA GLY A 49 5.58 15.65 -9.56
C GLY A 49 6.19 15.62 -8.16
N ASP A 50 5.95 16.66 -7.36
CA ASP A 50 6.48 16.78 -6.00
C ASP A 50 5.96 15.71 -5.01
N ARG A 51 4.91 14.99 -5.38
CA ARG A 51 4.38 13.86 -4.59
C ARG A 51 5.11 12.55 -4.85
N ALA A 52 5.94 12.47 -5.90
CA ALA A 52 6.74 11.28 -6.18
C ALA A 52 7.70 11.00 -5.02
N ILE A 53 7.78 9.74 -4.61
CA ILE A 53 8.75 9.29 -3.60
C ILE A 53 10.14 9.33 -4.22
N GLN A 54 11.06 10.01 -3.54
CA GLN A 54 12.46 10.12 -3.89
C GLN A 54 13.34 9.35 -2.88
N LYS A 55 14.59 9.12 -3.25
CA LYS A 55 15.57 8.55 -2.33
C LYS A 55 15.71 9.41 -1.08
N GLY A 56 15.58 8.78 0.09
CA GLY A 56 15.63 9.45 1.39
C GLY A 56 14.30 10.00 1.88
N ASP A 57 13.22 9.94 1.10
CA ASP A 57 11.88 10.21 1.60
C ASP A 57 11.41 9.11 2.55
N GLU A 58 10.55 9.46 3.49
CA GLU A 58 10.09 8.58 4.54
C GLU A 58 8.72 7.97 4.21
N VAL A 59 8.57 6.70 4.58
CA VAL A 59 7.31 5.96 4.44
C VAL A 59 6.98 5.30 5.77
N ILE A 60 5.84 5.66 6.35
CA ILE A 60 5.38 5.10 7.62
C ILE A 60 4.80 3.71 7.38
N GLY A 61 5.18 2.78 8.25
CA GLY A 61 4.69 1.42 8.29
C GLY A 61 4.81 0.81 9.68
N VAL A 62 4.65 -0.51 9.79
CA VAL A 62 4.85 -1.25 11.03
C VAL A 62 6.00 -2.24 10.89
N ALA A 63 6.78 -2.42 11.97
CA ALA A 63 7.84 -3.43 12.02
C ALA A 63 7.25 -4.85 12.21
N ALA A 64 6.16 -4.97 12.95
CA ALA A 64 5.45 -6.21 13.17
C ALA A 64 4.56 -6.56 11.96
N GLY A 65 5.17 -6.89 10.83
CA GLY A 65 4.48 -7.17 9.58
C GLY A 65 5.28 -8.06 8.65
N PHE A 66 4.71 -8.35 7.48
CA PHE A 66 5.38 -9.18 6.50
C PHE A 66 6.50 -8.40 5.79
N PRO A 67 7.71 -8.98 5.58
CA PRO A 67 8.86 -8.25 5.01
C PRO A 67 8.59 -7.57 3.68
N THR A 68 7.71 -8.12 2.84
CA THR A 68 7.38 -7.54 1.53
C THR A 68 6.60 -6.22 1.60
N THR A 69 6.13 -5.83 2.79
CA THR A 69 5.58 -4.50 3.04
C THR A 69 6.70 -3.46 3.18
N VAL A 70 7.86 -3.87 3.69
CA VAL A 70 9.01 -2.98 3.95
C VAL A 70 10.02 -2.99 2.80
N ASN A 71 10.23 -4.16 2.19
CA ASN A 71 11.27 -4.34 1.18
C ASN A 71 11.20 -3.33 0.03
N PRO A 72 10.04 -3.00 -0.57
CA PRO A 72 9.97 -2.00 -1.64
C PRO A 72 10.45 -0.63 -1.20
N ILE A 73 10.16 -0.22 0.05
CA ILE A 73 10.61 1.07 0.59
C ILE A 73 12.14 1.16 0.51
N ILE A 74 12.82 0.11 0.99
CA ILE A 74 14.28 0.04 0.99
C ILE A 74 14.84 -0.08 -0.44
N GLN A 75 14.23 -0.91 -1.28
CA GLN A 75 14.66 -1.13 -2.66
C GLN A 75 14.68 0.16 -3.50
N PHE A 76 13.72 1.04 -3.28
CA PHE A 76 13.65 2.34 -3.95
C PHE A 76 14.43 3.45 -3.24
N GLY A 77 15.18 3.10 -2.17
CA GLY A 77 16.01 4.04 -1.43
C GLY A 77 15.26 4.99 -0.51
N ALA A 78 13.97 4.75 -0.27
CA ALA A 78 13.20 5.44 0.74
C ALA A 78 13.52 4.88 2.14
N VAL A 79 13.12 5.58 3.19
CA VAL A 79 13.39 5.24 4.58
C VAL A 79 12.11 4.76 5.26
N PRO A 80 12.06 3.51 5.74
CA PRO A 80 10.92 3.06 6.52
C PRO A 80 10.93 3.71 7.92
N VAL A 81 9.80 4.31 8.29
CA VAL A 81 9.56 4.87 9.63
C VAL A 81 8.54 3.96 10.32
N PHE A 82 8.95 3.31 11.40
CA PHE A 82 8.11 2.33 12.07
C PHE A 82 7.29 2.96 13.20
N VAL A 83 5.99 2.70 13.15
CA VAL A 83 5.05 2.96 14.24
C VAL A 83 4.65 1.61 14.83
N ASP A 84 4.51 1.59 16.14
CA ASP A 84 4.15 0.38 16.88
C ASP A 84 2.72 -0.09 16.57
N VAL A 85 2.43 -1.32 16.92
CA VAL A 85 1.10 -1.93 16.75
C VAL A 85 0.38 -1.97 18.09
N ASP A 86 -0.94 -1.91 18.03
CA ASP A 86 -1.79 -2.24 19.16
C ASP A 86 -1.76 -3.75 19.43
N ALA A 87 -1.50 -4.15 20.67
CA ALA A 87 -1.28 -5.55 21.06
C ALA A 87 -2.54 -6.43 20.92
N ILE A 88 -3.74 -5.84 20.89
CA ILE A 88 -5.00 -6.57 20.81
C ILE A 88 -5.40 -6.77 19.35
N THR A 89 -5.31 -5.70 18.55
CA THR A 89 -5.75 -5.71 17.16
C THR A 89 -4.66 -6.11 16.18
N HIS A 90 -3.40 -6.06 16.59
CA HIS A 90 -2.19 -6.25 15.78
C HIS A 90 -2.09 -5.28 14.58
N ASN A 91 -2.90 -4.24 14.57
CA ASN A 91 -2.84 -3.16 13.60
C ASN A 91 -2.00 -2.00 14.11
N ILE A 92 -1.59 -1.12 13.20
CA ILE A 92 -0.87 0.11 13.57
C ILE A 92 -1.63 0.89 14.66
N ASP A 93 -0.91 1.36 15.66
CA ASP A 93 -1.46 2.30 16.65
C ASP A 93 -1.60 3.68 15.99
N ALA A 94 -2.82 3.95 15.53
CA ALA A 94 -3.12 5.18 14.78
C ALA A 94 -2.85 6.45 15.59
N SER A 95 -2.89 6.38 16.93
CA SER A 95 -2.62 7.53 17.80
C SER A 95 -1.17 7.99 17.76
N LYS A 96 -0.25 7.12 17.33
CA LYS A 96 1.19 7.41 17.26
C LYS A 96 1.64 7.88 15.87
N ILE A 97 0.77 7.80 14.85
CA ILE A 97 1.16 8.11 13.46
C ILE A 97 1.58 9.58 13.31
N GLU A 98 0.79 10.52 13.85
CA GLU A 98 1.08 11.94 13.68
C GLU A 98 2.44 12.33 14.28
N ALA A 99 2.84 11.72 15.39
CA ALA A 99 4.14 11.95 16.00
C ALA A 99 5.33 11.43 15.16
N ALA A 100 5.06 10.48 14.26
CA ALA A 100 6.06 9.91 13.36
C ALA A 100 6.17 10.65 12.02
N ILE A 101 5.30 11.63 11.76
CA ILE A 101 5.32 12.40 10.52
C ILE A 101 6.39 13.49 10.59
N GLY A 102 7.34 13.41 9.68
CA GLY A 102 8.40 14.41 9.48
C GLY A 102 8.26 15.14 8.13
N PRO A 103 9.15 16.11 7.87
CA PRO A 103 9.13 16.88 6.62
C PRO A 103 9.43 16.06 5.37
N LYS A 104 9.98 14.86 5.52
CA LYS A 104 10.28 13.91 4.44
C LYS A 104 9.24 12.81 4.29
N THR A 105 8.23 12.77 5.15
CA THR A 105 7.20 11.74 5.09
C THR A 105 6.29 11.97 3.89
N LYS A 106 6.19 10.99 2.99
CA LYS A 106 5.41 11.06 1.75
C LYS A 106 4.26 10.07 1.69
N ALA A 107 4.37 8.94 2.38
CA ALA A 107 3.37 7.89 2.29
C ALA A 107 3.22 7.09 3.59
N ILE A 108 2.10 6.39 3.67
CA ILE A 108 1.82 5.37 4.68
C ILE A 108 1.55 4.06 3.94
N MET A 109 2.20 2.96 4.38
CA MET A 109 2.09 1.64 3.75
C MET A 109 1.71 0.60 4.79
N LEU A 110 0.46 0.15 4.78
CA LEU A 110 -0.13 -0.67 5.84
C LEU A 110 -0.86 -1.88 5.30
N ALA A 111 -0.90 -2.93 6.13
CA ALA A 111 -1.72 -4.11 5.91
C ALA A 111 -2.86 -4.17 6.93
N HIS A 112 -4.02 -4.71 6.52
CA HIS A 112 -5.02 -5.19 7.46
C HIS A 112 -4.51 -6.49 8.09
N SER A 113 -4.03 -6.41 9.33
CA SER A 113 -3.35 -7.52 10.00
C SER A 113 -4.31 -8.70 10.21
N LEU A 114 -3.92 -9.87 9.69
CA LEU A 114 -4.69 -11.12 9.86
C LEU A 114 -6.17 -11.01 9.43
N GLY A 115 -6.48 -10.13 8.48
CA GLY A 115 -7.85 -9.86 8.04
C GLY A 115 -8.63 -8.91 8.96
N ASN A 116 -8.01 -8.40 10.03
CA ASN A 116 -8.61 -7.42 10.91
C ASN A 116 -8.35 -6.01 10.35
N PRO A 117 -9.38 -5.25 9.95
CA PRO A 117 -9.16 -3.93 9.38
C PRO A 117 -8.72 -2.92 10.45
N PHE A 118 -7.67 -2.16 10.15
CA PHE A 118 -7.34 -0.98 10.95
C PHE A 118 -8.39 0.14 10.77
N ASN A 119 -8.39 1.14 11.65
CA ASN A 119 -9.31 2.27 11.55
C ASN A 119 -8.98 3.13 10.31
N LEU A 120 -9.55 2.73 9.17
CA LEU A 120 -9.30 3.36 7.88
C LEU A 120 -9.67 4.85 7.87
N LYS A 121 -10.76 5.23 8.56
CA LYS A 121 -11.21 6.63 8.61
C LYS A 121 -10.14 7.52 9.23
N VAL A 122 -9.61 7.14 10.37
CA VAL A 122 -8.54 7.90 11.06
C VAL A 122 -7.30 8.03 10.17
N ILE A 123 -6.87 6.92 9.54
CA ILE A 123 -5.70 6.94 8.66
C ILE A 123 -5.92 7.86 7.45
N LEU A 124 -7.09 7.82 6.83
CA LEU A 124 -7.43 8.70 5.70
C LEU A 124 -7.47 10.18 6.11
N ASP A 125 -8.01 10.49 7.29
CA ASP A 125 -8.03 11.85 7.81
C ASP A 125 -6.59 12.38 8.02
N ILE A 126 -5.70 11.54 8.56
CA ILE A 126 -4.26 11.87 8.70
C ILE A 126 -3.62 12.07 7.32
N CYS A 127 -3.83 11.15 6.39
CA CYS A 127 -3.28 11.27 5.03
C CYS A 127 -3.74 12.56 4.34
N LYS A 128 -5.00 12.93 4.50
CA LYS A 128 -5.55 14.18 3.96
C LYS A 128 -4.94 15.42 4.62
N LYS A 129 -4.81 15.40 5.95
CA LYS A 129 -4.23 16.51 6.73
C LYS A 129 -2.79 16.81 6.34
N TYR A 130 -1.99 15.77 6.11
CA TYR A 130 -0.56 15.87 5.82
C TYR A 130 -0.21 15.65 4.34
N ASN A 131 -1.20 15.55 3.46
CA ASN A 131 -1.03 15.29 2.01
C ASN A 131 -0.20 14.02 1.71
N LEU A 132 -0.40 12.96 2.49
CA LEU A 132 0.30 11.69 2.34
C LEU A 132 -0.43 10.76 1.37
N ILE A 133 0.33 9.91 0.68
CA ILE A 133 -0.22 8.82 -0.12
C ILE A 133 -0.39 7.59 0.78
N ILE A 134 -1.47 6.82 0.59
CA ILE A 134 -1.66 5.57 1.32
C ILE A 134 -1.62 4.38 0.36
N ILE A 135 -0.89 3.33 0.75
CA ILE A 135 -0.95 1.99 0.18
C ILE A 135 -1.54 1.05 1.23
N ILE A 136 -2.60 0.35 0.86
CA ILE A 136 -3.28 -0.58 1.76
C ILE A 136 -3.18 -1.99 1.18
N PHE A 137 -2.73 -2.94 1.99
CA PHE A 137 -2.76 -4.36 1.67
C PHE A 137 -3.87 -5.06 2.42
N THR A 138 -4.46 -6.03 1.74
CA THR A 138 -5.32 -6.99 2.41
C THR A 138 -4.91 -8.38 1.94
N ASN A 139 -4.40 -9.19 2.84
CA ASN A 139 -4.10 -10.59 2.56
C ASN A 139 -5.34 -11.48 2.68
N TYR A 140 -6.43 -10.92 3.17
CA TYR A 140 -7.69 -11.62 3.36
C TYR A 140 -8.83 -10.64 3.08
N ARG A 141 -9.54 -10.89 1.99
CA ARG A 141 -10.90 -10.39 1.88
C ARG A 141 -11.78 -11.55 2.33
N PRO A 142 -12.56 -11.43 3.41
CA PRO A 142 -13.64 -12.37 3.62
C PRO A 142 -14.53 -12.28 2.38
N LEU A 143 -14.60 -13.38 1.62
CA LEU A 143 -15.60 -13.56 0.58
C LEU A 143 -16.95 -13.67 1.31
N GLY A 144 -17.61 -12.59 1.39
CA GLY A 144 -18.92 -12.53 2.01
C GLY A 144 -19.13 -11.15 2.59
N ILE A 145 -19.51 -10.30 1.75
CA ILE A 145 -20.63 -9.37 1.88
C ILE A 145 -20.59 -8.48 0.66
#